data_32b4e2084e43f0e6afafec7094159e09
#
_entry.id   32b4e2084e43f0e6afafec7094159e09
#
_cell.length_a   1.000
_cell.length_b   1.000
_cell.length_c   1.000
_cell.angle_alpha   90.00
_cell.angle_beta   90.00
_cell.angle_gamma   90.00
#
_symmetry.space_group_name_H-M   'P 1'
#
loop_
_entity.id
_entity.type
_entity.pdbx_description
1 polymer ?
#
loop_
_entity_poly.entity_id
_entity_poly.type
_entity_poly.pdbx_seq_one_letter_code
_entity_poly.pdbx_strand_id
1 'polypeptide(L)'
;ILNEEKDTLETWTKVNEERLGRLNSFGYPSLVDEQGQIQKELTRLQNIKKLTEEQSKSKQDIEKLEKEVTACTQQLAEQDAVVKALQRLYENARMAVGKDVKALRQQLQEGEACPVCGSTTHPYHREQEVVDTLYRNMEQEYNTAVSAYQQINNRSIVLQRDLTHQRATEVQIKEQLSVLQQEGLPAGEEEHIQNRLNELAERISAYQHLYAEWQQNDEKIKKLRTHCDALRENVSQCRLAAQKVSA
;
A
#
# COMPACT_ATOMS: atom_id res chain seq x y z
N ILE A 1 -38.03 61.40 9.87
CA ILE A 1 -38.06 60.04 9.27
C ILE A 1 -37.23 60.03 7.95
N LEU A 2 -37.68 60.68 6.86
CA LEU A 2 -36.99 60.61 5.55
C LEU A 2 -35.51 61.09 5.62
N ASN A 3 -35.22 62.18 6.35
CA ASN A 3 -33.86 62.67 6.50
C ASN A 3 -33.01 61.71 7.34
N GLU A 4 -33.50 61.18 8.44
CA GLU A 4 -32.84 60.20 9.27
C GLU A 4 -32.52 58.91 8.53
N GLU A 5 -33.45 58.44 7.67
CA GLU A 5 -33.20 57.25 6.82
C GLU A 5 -32.15 57.52 5.74
N LYS A 6 -32.12 58.73 5.19
CA LYS A 6 -31.06 59.14 4.24
C LYS A 6 -29.69 59.17 4.87
N ASP A 7 -29.57 59.77 6.11
CA ASP A 7 -28.33 59.83 6.84
C ASP A 7 -27.84 58.40 7.20
N THR A 8 -28.77 57.51 7.56
CA THR A 8 -28.50 56.09 7.80
C THR A 8 -28.02 55.38 6.53
N LEU A 9 -28.68 55.63 5.37
CA LEU A 9 -28.33 55.07 4.08
C LEU A 9 -26.92 55.51 3.66
N GLU A 10 -26.60 56.80 3.82
CA GLU A 10 -25.27 57.34 3.50
C GLU A 10 -24.19 56.72 4.33
N THR A 11 -24.42 56.61 5.66
CA THR A 11 -23.50 56.00 6.59
C THR A 11 -23.23 54.51 6.26
N TRP A 12 -24.28 53.74 5.98
CA TRP A 12 -24.15 52.34 5.63
C TRP A 12 -23.48 52.14 4.27
N THR A 13 -23.76 53.00 3.29
CA THR A 13 -23.13 52.99 1.99
C THR A 13 -21.63 53.23 2.13
N LYS A 14 -21.19 54.19 2.90
CA LYS A 14 -19.78 54.49 3.15
C LYS A 14 -19.08 53.35 3.80
N VAL A 15 -19.65 52.74 4.84
CA VAL A 15 -19.07 51.55 5.51
C VAL A 15 -18.96 50.38 4.54
N ASN A 16 -19.94 50.19 3.65
CA ASN A 16 -19.90 49.09 2.69
C ASN A 16 -18.88 49.31 1.58
N GLU A 17 -18.67 50.55 1.14
CA GLU A 17 -17.59 50.93 0.23
C GLU A 17 -16.21 50.71 0.80
N GLU A 18 -16.00 51.08 2.09
CA GLU A 18 -14.75 50.78 2.82
C GLU A 18 -14.49 49.27 2.92
N ARG A 19 -15.53 48.47 3.20
CA ARG A 19 -15.43 47.00 3.21
C ARG A 19 -15.07 46.44 1.84
N LEU A 20 -15.71 46.95 0.77
CA LEU A 20 -15.38 46.54 -0.59
C LEU A 20 -13.94 46.86 -0.97
N GLY A 21 -13.45 48.04 -0.58
CA GLY A 21 -12.04 48.40 -0.74
C GLY A 21 -11.09 47.41 -0.05
N ARG A 22 -11.40 47.01 1.19
CA ARG A 22 -10.64 45.99 1.91
C ARG A 22 -10.72 44.61 1.22
N LEU A 23 -11.88 44.16 0.77
CA LEU A 23 -12.04 42.91 0.02
C LEU A 23 -11.19 42.88 -1.24
N ASN A 24 -11.16 43.98 -2.00
CA ASN A 24 -10.37 44.09 -3.22
C ASN A 24 -8.86 44.00 -2.94
N SER A 25 -8.43 44.44 -1.76
CA SER A 25 -7.01 44.37 -1.35
C SER A 25 -6.55 42.99 -0.89
N PHE A 26 -7.44 42.03 -0.62
CA PHE A 26 -7.08 40.69 -0.15
C PHE A 26 -6.38 39.83 -1.21
N GLY A 27 -6.62 40.05 -2.50
CA GLY A 27 -6.09 39.20 -3.55
C GLY A 27 -6.62 37.75 -3.46
N TYR A 28 -7.87 37.56 -3.11
CA TYR A 28 -8.50 36.27 -2.80
C TYR A 28 -8.23 35.16 -3.84
N PRO A 29 -8.32 35.39 -5.16
CA PRO A 29 -8.01 34.36 -6.16
C PRO A 29 -6.57 33.83 -6.02
N SER A 30 -5.60 34.72 -5.79
CA SER A 30 -4.19 34.34 -5.61
C SER A 30 -3.97 33.55 -4.33
N LEU A 31 -4.70 33.85 -3.24
CA LEU A 31 -4.61 33.08 -2.00
C LEU A 31 -5.15 31.66 -2.16
N VAL A 32 -6.24 31.50 -2.91
CA VAL A 32 -6.83 30.17 -3.18
C VAL A 32 -5.91 29.36 -4.08
N ASP A 33 -5.33 29.98 -5.11
CA ASP A 33 -4.37 29.29 -6.00
C ASP A 33 -3.11 28.86 -5.24
N GLU A 34 -2.55 29.75 -4.41
CA GLU A 34 -1.39 29.44 -3.56
C GLU A 34 -1.69 28.29 -2.60
N GLN A 35 -2.86 28.32 -1.93
CA GLN A 35 -3.30 27.24 -1.06
C GLN A 35 -3.37 25.90 -1.81
N GLY A 36 -3.94 25.90 -3.02
CA GLY A 36 -4.05 24.72 -3.85
C GLY A 36 -2.70 24.13 -4.29
N GLN A 37 -1.72 24.99 -4.59
CA GLN A 37 -0.36 24.57 -4.93
C GLN A 37 0.36 23.95 -3.74
N ILE A 38 0.35 24.64 -2.60
CA ILE A 38 1.00 24.17 -1.39
C ILE A 38 0.36 22.87 -0.87
N GLN A 39 -0.97 22.71 -0.99
CA GLN A 39 -1.64 21.46 -0.64
C GLN A 39 -1.18 20.28 -1.52
N LYS A 40 -0.95 20.50 -2.80
CA LYS A 40 -0.40 19.48 -3.71
C LYS A 40 1.04 19.11 -3.31
N GLU A 41 1.85 20.09 -2.96
CA GLU A 41 3.22 19.88 -2.49
C GLU A 41 3.25 19.05 -1.20
N LEU A 42 2.40 19.36 -0.22
CA LEU A 42 2.29 18.59 1.03
C LEU A 42 1.90 17.13 0.75
N THR A 43 0.86 16.92 -0.06
CA THR A 43 0.41 15.58 -0.41
C THR A 43 1.52 14.76 -1.09
N ARG A 44 2.28 15.41 -1.96
CA ARG A 44 3.39 14.78 -2.65
C ARG A 44 4.52 14.41 -1.69
N LEU A 45 4.89 15.29 -0.78
CA LEU A 45 5.91 15.03 0.24
C LEU A 45 5.51 13.85 1.14
N GLN A 46 4.25 13.80 1.57
CA GLN A 46 3.70 12.68 2.34
C GLN A 46 3.77 11.36 1.57
N ASN A 47 3.46 11.38 0.27
CA ASN A 47 3.55 10.19 -0.59
C ASN A 47 5.02 9.73 -0.76
N ILE A 48 5.96 10.64 -0.95
CA ILE A 48 7.39 10.31 -1.03
C ILE A 48 7.85 9.66 0.27
N LYS A 49 7.50 10.22 1.42
CA LYS A 49 7.85 9.68 2.74
C LYS A 49 7.31 8.26 2.91
N LYS A 50 6.03 8.07 2.66
CA LYS A 50 5.36 6.76 2.73
C LYS A 50 6.04 5.72 1.83
N LEU A 51 6.26 6.05 0.55
CA LEU A 51 6.90 5.13 -0.40
C LEU A 51 8.36 4.83 -0.02
N THR A 52 9.07 5.78 0.58
CA THR A 52 10.45 5.56 1.07
C THR A 52 10.47 4.57 2.23
N GLU A 53 9.52 4.67 3.16
CA GLU A 53 9.34 3.72 4.26
C GLU A 53 8.97 2.32 3.73
N GLU A 54 8.03 2.25 2.77
CA GLU A 54 7.64 1.00 2.10
C GLU A 54 8.82 0.36 1.36
N GLN A 55 9.64 1.16 0.67
CA GLN A 55 10.85 0.67 -0.01
C GLN A 55 11.87 0.09 0.99
N SER A 56 12.08 0.77 2.11
CA SER A 56 12.98 0.30 3.16
C SER A 56 12.53 -1.06 3.72
N LYS A 57 11.23 -1.20 4.00
CA LYS A 57 10.62 -2.44 4.47
C LYS A 57 10.74 -3.55 3.42
N SER A 58 10.42 -3.25 2.17
CA SER A 58 10.51 -4.21 1.06
C SER A 58 11.94 -4.75 0.89
N LYS A 59 12.96 -3.90 1.00
CA LYS A 59 14.37 -4.32 0.95
C LYS A 59 14.71 -5.29 2.09
N GLN A 60 14.26 -5.02 3.32
CA GLN A 60 14.47 -5.92 4.46
C GLN A 60 13.78 -7.28 4.27
N ASP A 61 12.57 -7.28 3.72
CA ASP A 61 11.82 -8.51 3.45
C ASP A 61 12.48 -9.33 2.33
N ILE A 62 13.00 -8.69 1.27
CA ILE A 62 13.80 -9.34 0.22
C ILE A 62 15.06 -9.98 0.82
N GLU A 63 15.79 -9.27 1.67
CA GLU A 63 17.01 -9.82 2.31
C GLU A 63 16.71 -11.05 3.18
N LYS A 64 15.58 -11.06 3.91
CA LYS A 64 15.13 -12.21 4.68
C LYS A 64 14.80 -13.40 3.78
N LEU A 65 14.00 -13.15 2.73
CA LEU A 65 13.62 -14.19 1.76
C LEU A 65 14.84 -14.77 1.04
N GLU A 66 15.84 -13.97 0.67
CA GLU A 66 17.08 -14.44 0.06
C GLU A 66 17.85 -15.40 0.97
N LYS A 67 17.92 -15.08 2.26
CA LYS A 67 18.53 -15.98 3.26
C LYS A 67 17.75 -17.29 3.40
N GLU A 68 16.42 -17.22 3.44
CA GLU A 68 15.56 -18.42 3.51
C GLU A 68 15.65 -19.27 2.24
N VAL A 69 15.67 -18.68 1.05
CA VAL A 69 15.87 -19.39 -0.22
C VAL A 69 17.21 -20.08 -0.22
N THR A 70 18.28 -19.41 0.21
CA THR A 70 19.63 -19.99 0.27
C THR A 70 19.67 -21.19 1.22
N ALA A 71 19.13 -21.05 2.41
CA ALA A 71 19.07 -22.15 3.39
C ALA A 71 18.22 -23.33 2.88
N CYS A 72 17.07 -23.06 2.27
CA CYS A 72 16.20 -24.08 1.71
C CYS A 72 16.86 -24.82 0.54
N THR A 73 17.59 -24.11 -0.30
CA THR A 73 18.35 -24.70 -1.42
C THR A 73 19.44 -25.65 -0.93
N GLN A 74 20.15 -25.28 0.15
CA GLN A 74 21.13 -26.13 0.79
C GLN A 74 20.48 -27.40 1.37
N GLN A 75 19.37 -27.25 2.12
CA GLN A 75 18.62 -28.39 2.66
C GLN A 75 18.12 -29.33 1.57
N LEU A 76 17.68 -28.77 0.43
CA LEU A 76 17.25 -29.57 -0.71
C LEU A 76 18.39 -30.41 -1.31
N ALA A 77 19.59 -29.84 -1.43
CA ALA A 77 20.75 -30.54 -1.92
C ALA A 77 21.20 -31.66 -0.96
N GLU A 78 21.19 -31.39 0.33
CA GLU A 78 21.50 -32.40 1.38
C GLU A 78 20.48 -33.56 1.35
N GLN A 79 19.20 -33.25 1.27
CA GLN A 79 18.15 -34.26 1.22
C GLN A 79 18.16 -35.06 -0.09
N ASP A 80 18.49 -34.45 -1.22
CA ASP A 80 18.67 -35.13 -2.51
C ASP A 80 19.79 -36.19 -2.43
N ALA A 81 20.90 -35.86 -1.76
CA ALA A 81 21.99 -36.82 -1.52
C ALA A 81 21.53 -38.02 -0.66
N VAL A 82 20.72 -37.75 0.39
CA VAL A 82 20.14 -38.82 1.24
C VAL A 82 19.20 -39.73 0.42
N VAL A 83 18.29 -39.13 -0.38
CA VAL A 83 17.36 -39.89 -1.24
C VAL A 83 18.15 -40.79 -2.20
N LYS A 84 19.18 -40.27 -2.87
CA LYS A 84 20.01 -41.04 -3.81
C LYS A 84 20.77 -42.18 -3.12
N ALA A 85 21.26 -41.96 -1.91
CA ALA A 85 21.93 -43.02 -1.15
C ALA A 85 20.94 -44.12 -0.74
N LEU A 86 19.77 -43.76 -0.19
CA LEU A 86 18.74 -44.71 0.21
C LEU A 86 18.11 -45.43 -0.98
N GLN A 87 17.98 -44.78 -2.12
CA GLN A 87 17.51 -45.41 -3.36
C GLN A 87 18.42 -46.59 -3.74
N ARG A 88 19.73 -46.40 -3.74
CA ARG A 88 20.67 -47.47 -4.05
C ARG A 88 20.55 -48.64 -3.08
N LEU A 89 20.41 -48.38 -1.78
CA LEU A 89 20.24 -49.40 -0.77
C LEU A 89 18.93 -50.18 -0.94
N TYR A 90 17.83 -49.43 -1.21
CA TYR A 90 16.53 -50.02 -1.47
C TYR A 90 16.51 -50.88 -2.74
N GLU A 91 17.14 -50.41 -3.85
CA GLU A 91 17.25 -51.19 -5.07
C GLU A 91 18.05 -52.48 -4.87
N ASN A 92 19.16 -52.45 -4.12
CA ASN A 92 19.93 -53.62 -3.74
C ASN A 92 19.09 -54.61 -2.91
N ALA A 93 18.39 -54.10 -1.89
CA ALA A 93 17.53 -54.94 -1.04
C ALA A 93 16.37 -55.57 -1.87
N ARG A 94 15.78 -54.78 -2.79
CA ARG A 94 14.73 -55.26 -3.74
C ARG A 94 15.23 -56.40 -4.62
N MET A 95 16.44 -56.30 -5.16
CA MET A 95 17.06 -57.39 -5.94
C MET A 95 17.26 -58.62 -5.09
N ALA A 96 17.66 -58.49 -3.81
CA ALA A 96 17.90 -59.61 -2.94
C ALA A 96 16.64 -60.42 -2.55
N VAL A 97 15.43 -59.78 -2.58
CA VAL A 97 14.12 -60.44 -2.29
C VAL A 97 13.39 -60.88 -3.58
N GLY A 98 13.98 -60.68 -4.78
CA GLY A 98 13.40 -61.07 -6.06
C GLY A 98 12.99 -62.54 -6.10
N LYS A 99 11.91 -62.85 -6.86
CA LYS A 99 11.41 -64.21 -6.97
C LYS A 99 12.44 -65.24 -7.42
N ASP A 100 13.31 -64.87 -8.35
CA ASP A 100 14.33 -65.72 -8.90
C ASP A 100 15.44 -66.02 -7.87
N VAL A 101 15.80 -64.99 -7.07
CA VAL A 101 16.78 -65.15 -5.96
C VAL A 101 16.20 -66.01 -4.83
N LYS A 102 14.88 -65.88 -4.52
CA LYS A 102 14.19 -66.74 -3.57
C LYS A 102 14.19 -68.20 -4.04
N ALA A 103 13.88 -68.45 -5.30
CA ALA A 103 13.88 -69.78 -5.88
C ALA A 103 15.28 -70.44 -5.85
N LEU A 104 16.30 -69.63 -6.21
CA LEU A 104 17.71 -70.09 -6.17
C LEU A 104 18.17 -70.36 -4.71
N ARG A 105 17.81 -69.55 -3.75
CA ARG A 105 18.10 -69.81 -2.31
C ARG A 105 17.44 -71.07 -1.76
N GLN A 106 16.22 -71.35 -2.17
CA GLN A 106 15.52 -72.61 -1.79
C GLN A 106 16.18 -73.87 -2.32
N GLN A 107 16.92 -73.76 -3.44
CA GLN A 107 17.62 -74.89 -4.05
C GLN A 107 19.05 -75.08 -3.48
N LEU A 108 19.57 -74.15 -2.66
CA LEU A 108 20.89 -74.27 -2.09
C LEU A 108 20.90 -75.39 -1.00
N GLN A 109 21.85 -76.28 -1.15
CA GLN A 109 22.15 -77.31 -0.16
C GLN A 109 23.38 -76.93 0.65
N GLU A 110 23.41 -77.28 1.93
CA GLU A 110 24.51 -76.92 2.81
C GLU A 110 25.78 -77.66 2.35
N GLY A 111 26.86 -76.89 2.09
CA GLY A 111 28.14 -77.44 1.63
C GLY A 111 28.30 -77.54 0.09
N GLU A 112 27.26 -77.29 -0.70
CA GLU A 112 27.37 -77.21 -2.16
C GLU A 112 27.73 -75.80 -2.63
N ALA A 113 28.49 -75.72 -3.72
CA ALA A 113 28.88 -74.44 -4.32
C ALA A 113 27.64 -73.73 -4.93
N CYS A 114 27.37 -72.51 -4.51
CA CYS A 114 26.28 -71.69 -5.07
C CYS A 114 26.44 -71.45 -6.54
N PRO A 115 25.42 -71.73 -7.39
CA PRO A 115 25.51 -71.52 -8.81
C PRO A 115 25.63 -70.02 -9.18
N VAL A 116 25.38 -69.08 -8.25
CA VAL A 116 25.45 -67.64 -8.49
C VAL A 116 26.80 -67.03 -8.10
N CYS A 117 27.40 -67.46 -6.97
CA CYS A 117 28.61 -66.82 -6.45
C CYS A 117 29.74 -67.84 -6.09
N GLY A 118 29.50 -69.12 -6.24
CA GLY A 118 30.48 -70.16 -5.95
C GLY A 118 30.76 -70.44 -4.48
N SER A 119 30.18 -69.71 -3.55
CA SER A 119 30.36 -69.87 -2.11
C SER A 119 29.66 -71.12 -1.57
N THR A 120 30.28 -71.84 -0.65
CA THR A 120 29.71 -72.99 0.04
C THR A 120 29.01 -72.62 1.36
N THR A 121 29.11 -71.35 1.78
CA THR A 121 28.49 -70.83 3.00
C THR A 121 27.66 -69.61 2.69
N HIS A 122 26.36 -69.67 3.04
CA HIS A 122 25.42 -68.57 2.83
C HIS A 122 24.72 -68.31 4.18
N PRO A 123 25.18 -67.33 4.96
CA PRO A 123 24.66 -67.07 6.30
C PRO A 123 23.16 -66.74 6.33
N TYR A 124 22.57 -66.25 5.22
CA TYR A 124 21.16 -65.83 5.14
C TYR A 124 20.26 -66.83 4.41
N HIS A 125 20.69 -68.03 4.16
CA HIS A 125 19.95 -69.05 3.43
C HIS A 125 18.69 -69.55 4.17
N ARG A 126 18.67 -69.50 5.51
CA ARG A 126 17.55 -69.97 6.35
C ARG A 126 16.71 -68.81 6.95
N GLU A 127 17.10 -67.53 6.78
CA GLU A 127 16.47 -66.40 7.46
C GLU A 127 15.72 -65.49 6.48
N GLN A 128 14.73 -66.05 5.76
CA GLN A 128 13.89 -65.33 4.83
C GLN A 128 13.19 -64.12 5.49
N GLU A 129 12.74 -64.28 6.75
CA GLU A 129 12.07 -63.20 7.50
C GLU A 129 12.99 -62.01 7.78
N VAL A 130 14.29 -62.24 8.00
CA VAL A 130 15.27 -61.17 8.23
C VAL A 130 15.45 -60.34 6.93
N VAL A 131 15.56 -60.99 5.79
CA VAL A 131 15.72 -60.33 4.49
C VAL A 131 14.47 -59.56 4.09
N ASP A 132 13.28 -60.15 4.29
CA ASP A 132 12.00 -59.48 4.04
C ASP A 132 11.77 -58.27 4.99
N THR A 133 12.22 -58.39 6.23
CA THR A 133 12.18 -57.27 7.20
C THR A 133 13.15 -56.16 6.80
N LEU A 134 14.38 -56.52 6.43
CA LEU A 134 15.36 -55.51 5.95
C LEU A 134 14.84 -54.75 4.72
N TYR A 135 14.26 -55.46 3.77
CA TYR A 135 13.66 -54.85 2.58
C TYR A 135 12.55 -53.83 2.96
N ARG A 136 11.61 -54.20 3.85
CA ARG A 136 10.54 -53.32 4.30
C ARG A 136 11.07 -52.07 5.01
N ASN A 137 12.09 -52.24 5.85
CA ASN A 137 12.73 -51.11 6.52
C ASN A 137 13.39 -50.17 5.53
N MET A 138 14.13 -50.67 4.54
CA MET A 138 14.75 -49.84 3.49
C MET A 138 13.69 -49.14 2.65
N GLU A 139 12.60 -49.81 2.31
CA GLU A 139 11.45 -49.20 1.58
C GLU A 139 10.85 -48.08 2.39
N GLN A 140 10.63 -48.26 3.68
CA GLN A 140 10.06 -47.23 4.56
C GLN A 140 11.00 -46.03 4.70
N GLU A 141 12.30 -46.27 4.92
CA GLU A 141 13.31 -45.20 5.02
C GLU A 141 13.40 -44.40 3.70
N TYR A 142 13.45 -45.09 2.57
CA TYR A 142 13.46 -44.47 1.26
C TYR A 142 12.22 -43.59 1.02
N ASN A 143 11.02 -44.16 1.27
CA ASN A 143 9.75 -43.42 1.10
C ASN A 143 9.67 -42.20 2.03
N THR A 144 10.16 -42.33 3.25
CA THR A 144 10.25 -41.21 4.21
C THR A 144 11.18 -40.11 3.70
N ALA A 145 12.34 -40.49 3.19
CA ALA A 145 13.30 -39.53 2.62
C ALA A 145 12.77 -38.83 1.38
N VAL A 146 12.07 -39.55 0.50
CA VAL A 146 11.40 -38.98 -0.69
C VAL A 146 10.31 -37.99 -0.28
N SER A 147 9.51 -38.33 0.74
CA SER A 147 8.47 -37.44 1.26
C SER A 147 9.08 -36.15 1.83
N ALA A 148 10.16 -36.26 2.60
CA ALA A 148 10.88 -35.11 3.14
C ALA A 148 11.45 -34.23 2.02
N TYR A 149 12.05 -34.83 1.00
CA TYR A 149 12.53 -34.11 -0.20
C TYR A 149 11.41 -33.33 -0.89
N GLN A 150 10.26 -33.96 -1.10
CA GLN A 150 9.11 -33.29 -1.74
C GLN A 150 8.63 -32.10 -0.92
N GLN A 151 8.58 -32.20 0.41
CA GLN A 151 8.19 -31.11 1.28
C GLN A 151 9.15 -29.92 1.17
N ILE A 152 10.46 -30.16 1.21
CA ILE A 152 11.47 -29.14 1.07
C ILE A 152 11.40 -28.51 -0.33
N ASN A 153 11.25 -29.32 -1.38
CA ASN A 153 11.11 -28.82 -2.76
C ASN A 153 9.89 -27.91 -2.94
N ASN A 154 8.74 -28.29 -2.40
CA ASN A 154 7.53 -27.46 -2.43
C ASN A 154 7.75 -26.15 -1.70
N ARG A 155 8.40 -26.17 -0.53
CA ARG A 155 8.79 -24.95 0.20
C ARG A 155 9.71 -24.07 -0.62
N SER A 156 10.71 -24.65 -1.29
CA SER A 156 11.65 -23.91 -2.16
C SER A 156 10.92 -23.17 -3.27
N ILE A 157 9.96 -23.83 -3.93
CA ILE A 157 9.14 -23.23 -5.00
C ILE A 157 8.34 -22.03 -4.48
N VAL A 158 7.74 -22.16 -3.29
CA VAL A 158 6.97 -21.07 -2.67
C VAL A 158 7.88 -19.89 -2.35
N LEU A 159 9.01 -20.13 -1.69
CA LEU A 159 9.97 -19.07 -1.34
C LEU A 159 10.52 -18.33 -2.56
N GLN A 160 10.85 -19.04 -3.64
CA GLN A 160 11.33 -18.44 -4.89
C GLN A 160 10.26 -17.56 -5.54
N ARG A 161 9.00 -18.03 -5.55
CA ARG A 161 7.87 -17.24 -6.06
C ARG A 161 7.69 -15.96 -5.24
N ASP A 162 7.71 -16.09 -3.91
CA ASP A 162 7.49 -14.96 -3.00
C ASP A 162 8.64 -13.94 -3.12
N LEU A 163 9.89 -14.39 -3.25
CA LEU A 163 11.03 -13.53 -3.54
C LEU A 163 10.88 -12.79 -4.88
N THR A 164 10.42 -13.48 -5.92
CA THR A 164 10.20 -12.87 -7.24
C THR A 164 9.11 -11.79 -7.17
N HIS A 165 8.02 -12.08 -6.46
CA HIS A 165 6.93 -11.13 -6.24
C HIS A 165 7.42 -9.89 -5.46
N GLN A 166 8.15 -10.10 -4.38
CA GLN A 166 8.66 -8.99 -3.55
C GLN A 166 9.64 -8.10 -4.31
N ARG A 167 10.51 -8.69 -5.15
CA ARG A 167 11.41 -7.91 -6.04
C ARG A 167 10.62 -7.09 -7.07
N ALA A 168 9.55 -7.64 -7.64
CA ALA A 168 8.69 -6.91 -8.56
C ALA A 168 8.00 -5.71 -7.86
N THR A 169 7.54 -5.90 -6.64
CA THR A 169 6.95 -4.84 -5.82
C THR A 169 7.98 -3.73 -5.52
N GLU A 170 9.21 -4.09 -5.17
CA GLU A 170 10.29 -3.11 -4.92
C GLU A 170 10.59 -2.26 -6.17
N VAL A 171 10.60 -2.88 -7.37
CA VAL A 171 10.78 -2.16 -8.63
C VAL A 171 9.64 -1.15 -8.85
N GLN A 172 8.38 -1.54 -8.63
CA GLN A 172 7.22 -0.64 -8.76
C GLN A 172 7.30 0.56 -7.79
N ILE A 173 7.65 0.32 -6.53
CA ILE A 173 7.85 1.39 -5.55
C ILE A 173 8.95 2.36 -6.01
N LYS A 174 10.05 1.83 -6.52
CA LYS A 174 11.18 2.62 -7.03
C LYS A 174 10.79 3.48 -8.24
N GLU A 175 9.99 2.94 -9.16
CA GLU A 175 9.46 3.68 -10.30
C GLU A 175 8.54 4.81 -9.85
N GLN A 176 7.61 4.54 -8.93
CA GLN A 176 6.72 5.56 -8.36
C GLN A 176 7.50 6.68 -7.65
N LEU A 177 8.51 6.33 -6.85
CA LEU A 177 9.39 7.30 -6.22
C LEU A 177 10.13 8.16 -7.26
N SER A 178 10.65 7.55 -8.33
CA SER A 178 11.36 8.28 -9.38
C SER A 178 10.48 9.32 -10.06
N VAL A 179 9.23 8.99 -10.35
CA VAL A 179 8.25 9.93 -10.94
C VAL A 179 7.99 11.10 -10.00
N LEU A 180 7.72 10.83 -8.71
CA LEU A 180 7.46 11.88 -7.73
C LEU A 180 8.70 12.78 -7.49
N GLN A 181 9.90 12.27 -7.62
CA GLN A 181 11.15 13.02 -7.43
C GLN A 181 11.52 13.88 -8.66
N GLN A 182 11.15 13.46 -9.88
CA GLN A 182 11.41 14.21 -11.11
C GLN A 182 10.71 15.57 -11.15
N GLU A 183 9.55 15.69 -10.53
CA GLU A 183 8.81 16.96 -10.43
C GLU A 183 9.45 18.02 -9.50
N GLY A 184 10.60 17.73 -8.93
CA GLY A 184 11.33 18.54 -7.95
C GLY A 184 10.98 18.14 -6.49
N LEU A 185 11.92 18.28 -5.57
CA LEU A 185 11.61 18.11 -4.15
C LEU A 185 10.84 19.34 -3.64
N PRO A 186 9.78 19.16 -2.82
CA PRO A 186 9.12 20.30 -2.18
C PRO A 186 10.15 21.12 -1.38
N ALA A 187 10.11 22.43 -1.55
CA ALA A 187 11.00 23.33 -0.83
C ALA A 187 10.51 23.50 0.62
N GLY A 188 11.07 22.75 1.54
CA GLY A 188 10.83 22.92 2.97
C GLY A 188 10.52 21.64 3.73
N GLU A 189 10.56 21.73 5.06
CA GLU A 189 10.13 20.67 5.94
C GLU A 189 8.59 20.62 5.97
N GLU A 190 8.00 19.45 6.15
CA GLU A 190 6.56 19.22 6.19
C GLU A 190 5.85 20.18 7.16
N GLU A 191 6.47 20.47 8.29
CA GLU A 191 5.96 21.39 9.30
C GLU A 191 5.85 22.84 8.75
N HIS A 192 6.85 23.30 8.01
CA HIS A 192 6.83 24.64 7.40
C HIS A 192 5.71 24.76 6.37
N ILE A 193 5.52 23.76 5.54
CA ILE A 193 4.45 23.70 4.54
C ILE A 193 3.07 23.70 5.24
N GLN A 194 2.92 22.93 6.31
CA GLN A 194 1.67 22.89 7.09
C GLN A 194 1.37 24.23 7.75
N ASN A 195 2.37 24.90 8.32
CA ASN A 195 2.19 26.23 8.91
C ASN A 195 1.77 27.25 7.86
N ARG A 196 2.35 27.20 6.67
CA ARG A 196 1.95 28.08 5.56
C ARG A 196 0.50 27.83 5.11
N LEU A 197 0.06 26.57 5.05
CA LEU A 197 -1.33 26.23 4.77
C LEU A 197 -2.30 26.81 5.81
N ASN A 198 -1.93 26.74 7.10
CA ASN A 198 -2.75 27.26 8.17
C ASN A 198 -2.88 28.80 8.05
N GLU A 199 -1.79 29.51 7.79
CA GLU A 199 -1.82 30.97 7.55
C GLU A 199 -2.71 31.36 6.38
N LEU A 200 -2.65 30.62 5.25
CA LEU A 200 -3.50 30.86 4.09
C LEU A 200 -4.98 30.57 4.41
N ALA A 201 -5.25 29.49 5.16
CA ALA A 201 -6.61 29.16 5.58
C ALA A 201 -7.22 30.26 6.46
N GLU A 202 -6.45 30.84 7.39
CA GLU A 202 -6.89 31.95 8.23
C GLU A 202 -7.20 33.20 7.37
N ARG A 203 -6.35 33.54 6.42
CA ARG A 203 -6.54 34.68 5.52
C ARG A 203 -7.79 34.50 4.63
N ILE A 204 -7.97 33.30 4.10
CA ILE A 204 -9.14 32.94 3.28
C ILE A 204 -10.41 33.02 4.11
N SER A 205 -10.40 32.52 5.35
CA SER A 205 -11.53 32.60 6.28
C SER A 205 -11.88 34.05 6.62
N ALA A 206 -10.88 34.89 6.87
CA ALA A 206 -11.08 36.32 7.13
C ALA A 206 -11.73 37.03 5.94
N TYR A 207 -11.30 36.72 4.69
CA TYR A 207 -11.96 37.23 3.50
C TYR A 207 -13.42 36.80 3.43
N GLN A 208 -13.70 35.51 3.60
CA GLN A 208 -15.06 34.96 3.53
C GLN A 208 -16.01 35.61 4.54
N HIS A 209 -15.51 35.83 5.76
CA HIS A 209 -16.27 36.52 6.81
C HIS A 209 -16.58 37.98 6.41
N LEU A 210 -15.56 38.73 5.98
CA LEU A 210 -15.72 40.11 5.53
C LEU A 210 -16.64 40.21 4.30
N TYR A 211 -16.59 39.24 3.40
CA TYR A 211 -17.48 39.18 2.23
C TYR A 211 -18.94 38.93 2.62
N ALA A 212 -19.17 38.03 3.57
CA ALA A 212 -20.51 37.76 4.08
C ALA A 212 -21.12 39.01 4.78
N GLU A 213 -20.30 39.72 5.58
CA GLU A 213 -20.74 41.01 6.18
C GLU A 213 -21.04 42.08 5.12
N TRP A 214 -20.21 42.16 4.09
CA TRP A 214 -20.44 43.09 2.98
C TRP A 214 -21.75 42.77 2.28
N GLN A 215 -22.01 41.50 1.94
CA GLN A 215 -23.27 41.08 1.29
C GLN A 215 -24.50 41.42 2.14
N GLN A 216 -24.49 41.10 3.43
CA GLN A 216 -25.59 41.39 4.30
C GLN A 216 -25.89 42.90 4.39
N ASN A 217 -24.83 43.71 4.39
CA ASN A 217 -24.97 45.14 4.45
C ASN A 217 -25.46 45.71 3.12
N ASP A 218 -25.00 45.19 1.99
CA ASP A 218 -25.45 45.56 0.67
C ASP A 218 -26.96 45.29 0.45
N GLU A 219 -27.43 44.14 0.96
CA GLU A 219 -28.87 43.87 0.93
C GLU A 219 -29.70 44.82 1.80
N LYS A 220 -29.21 45.22 3.00
CA LYS A 220 -29.86 46.22 3.84
C LYS A 220 -29.88 47.58 3.14
N ILE A 221 -28.78 47.98 2.54
CA ILE A 221 -28.68 49.25 1.76
C ILE A 221 -29.70 49.26 0.62
N LYS A 222 -29.80 48.15 -0.16
CA LYS A 222 -30.81 48.05 -1.23
C LYS A 222 -32.24 48.22 -0.73
N LYS A 223 -32.60 47.54 0.35
CA LYS A 223 -33.92 47.65 0.98
C LYS A 223 -34.19 49.06 1.48
N LEU A 224 -33.23 49.66 2.16
CA LEU A 224 -33.37 51.04 2.69
C LEU A 224 -33.47 52.07 1.55
N ARG A 225 -32.71 51.91 0.47
CA ARG A 225 -32.80 52.75 -0.74
C ARG A 225 -34.18 52.69 -1.36
N THR A 226 -34.72 51.47 -1.56
CA THR A 226 -36.09 51.31 -2.08
C THR A 226 -37.14 51.97 -1.18
N HIS A 227 -36.96 51.86 0.13
CA HIS A 227 -37.86 52.50 1.11
C HIS A 227 -37.75 54.03 1.07
N CYS A 228 -36.56 54.59 1.01
CA CYS A 228 -36.33 56.03 0.84
C CYS A 228 -36.97 56.59 -0.46
N ASP A 229 -36.88 55.84 -1.55
CA ASP A 229 -37.47 56.26 -2.83
C ASP A 229 -39.01 56.25 -2.75
N ALA A 230 -39.62 55.26 -2.12
CA ALA A 230 -41.06 55.23 -1.86
C ALA A 230 -41.53 56.40 -0.95
N LEU A 231 -40.75 56.71 0.08
CA LEU A 231 -41.04 57.86 0.96
C LEU A 231 -40.93 59.20 0.21
N ARG A 232 -39.93 59.34 -0.69
CA ARG A 232 -39.80 60.53 -1.57
C ARG A 232 -41.01 60.73 -2.44
N GLU A 233 -41.49 59.66 -3.07
CA GLU A 233 -42.69 59.66 -3.91
C GLU A 233 -43.92 60.09 -3.08
N ASN A 234 -44.12 59.49 -1.92
CA ASN A 234 -45.24 59.86 -1.02
C ASN A 234 -45.18 61.32 -0.59
N VAL A 235 -44.01 61.83 -0.21
CA VAL A 235 -43.83 63.25 0.17
C VAL A 235 -44.14 64.15 -1.05
N SER A 236 -43.74 63.77 -2.25
CA SER A 236 -44.05 64.54 -3.50
C SER A 236 -45.54 64.58 -3.75
N GLN A 237 -46.23 63.45 -3.63
CA GLN A 237 -47.67 63.36 -3.80
C GLN A 237 -48.44 64.20 -2.75
N CYS A 238 -48.04 64.16 -1.50
CA CYS A 238 -48.60 64.97 -0.45
C CYS A 238 -48.42 66.49 -0.69
N ARG A 239 -47.25 66.90 -1.20
CA ARG A 239 -46.99 68.29 -1.52
C ARG A 239 -47.88 68.77 -2.69
N LEU A 240 -48.03 67.98 -3.77
CA LEU A 240 -48.92 68.25 -4.86
C LEU A 240 -50.41 68.35 -4.44
N ALA A 241 -50.80 67.41 -3.51
CA ALA A 241 -52.18 67.50 -2.97
C ALA A 241 -52.40 68.78 -2.14
N ALA A 242 -51.43 69.11 -1.26
CA ALA A 242 -51.50 70.34 -0.47
C ALA A 242 -51.58 71.64 -1.35
N GLN A 243 -50.81 71.68 -2.45
CA GLN A 243 -50.84 72.77 -3.36
C GLN A 243 -52.24 72.94 -4.07
N LYS A 244 -52.86 71.81 -4.43
CA LYS A 244 -54.23 71.81 -5.02
C LYS A 244 -55.32 72.25 -4.04
N VAL A 245 -55.13 72.12 -2.75
CA VAL A 245 -56.05 72.52 -1.69
C VAL A 245 -55.84 73.99 -1.34
N SER A 246 -54.66 74.54 -1.61
CA SER A 246 -54.30 75.95 -1.31
C SER A 246 -54.54 76.93 -2.49
N ALA A 247 -54.89 76.40 -3.65
CA ALA A 247 -55.26 77.17 -4.87
C ALA A 247 -56.79 77.20 -5.04
#